data_9fa4302361be1c0ae468ffd1bb96eb19
#
_entry.id   9fa4302361be1c0ae468ffd1bb96eb19
#
_cell.length_a   1.000
_cell.length_b   1.000
_cell.length_c   1.000
_cell.angle_alpha   90.00
_cell.angle_beta   90.00
_cell.angle_gamma   90.00
#
_symmetry.space_group_name_H-M   'P 1'
#
loop_
_entity.id
_entity.type
_entity.pdbx_description
1 polymer ?
#
loop_
_entity_poly.entity_id
_entity_poly.type
_entity_poly.pdbx_seq_one_letter_code
_entity_poly.pdbx_strand_id
1 'polypeptide(L)'
;MASSVVVMPKPEFDPRMLQLLTEIYKREPAIRNEQDVYRYFAGFGQVDADLEDLLELMQELEKIRSQFEFGSNLQAARKKLPVALQEVLAVSENRASRQETNYANGYLSEFFYIYLPKAYSCEAKARVAIHVTEPYVKNASRVARALASCQATLHSFKVAGPAQAGRTDQIIAYLCSAEDLAVVEKGLTDSNTADCVGGVVPPAMKEVRPGLGFAEEPPNVPTSYVTVGGVTSKNLHKYDQKTHPLVKTDAGFAPKNNQRMSFGEFHAHRIWAGMVQWRDKYRGTSNQTIRFNWFLYEVYLAYGRKKVDLKTPYAFPARESTLADWRKEYFMNWKA
;
A
#
# COMPACT_ATOMS: atom_id res chain seq x y z
N MET A 1 32.66 -38.19 2.32
CA MET A 1 32.65 -36.94 1.55
C MET A 1 31.76 -35.96 2.27
N ALA A 2 32.35 -34.94 2.88
CA ALA A 2 31.57 -33.90 3.56
C ALA A 2 30.87 -33.08 2.47
N SER A 3 29.54 -33.11 2.48
CA SER A 3 28.70 -32.26 1.65
C SER A 3 28.96 -30.82 2.07
N SER A 4 29.72 -30.08 1.31
CA SER A 4 29.90 -28.65 1.51
C SER A 4 28.51 -28.01 1.38
N VAL A 5 27.96 -27.56 2.51
CA VAL A 5 26.75 -26.75 2.54
C VAL A 5 27.12 -25.46 1.77
N VAL A 6 26.65 -25.35 0.56
CA VAL A 6 26.76 -24.11 -0.21
C VAL A 6 25.87 -23.10 0.48
N VAL A 7 26.48 -22.28 1.33
CA VAL A 7 25.80 -21.12 1.93
C VAL A 7 25.58 -20.12 0.80
N MET A 8 24.35 -20.04 0.36
CA MET A 8 23.97 -19.06 -0.65
C MET A 8 24.02 -17.65 -0.05
N PRO A 9 24.83 -16.72 -0.59
CA PRO A 9 24.80 -15.33 -0.14
C PRO A 9 23.39 -14.78 -0.41
N LYS A 10 22.83 -14.11 0.59
CA LYS A 10 21.55 -13.43 0.45
C LYS A 10 21.75 -12.23 -0.46
N PRO A 11 20.89 -11.99 -1.46
CA PRO A 11 20.86 -10.70 -2.11
C PRO A 11 20.61 -9.62 -1.05
N GLU A 12 21.18 -8.45 -1.26
CA GLU A 12 20.90 -7.32 -0.36
C GLU A 12 19.46 -6.88 -0.55
N PHE A 13 18.63 -7.23 0.41
CA PHE A 13 17.28 -6.72 0.53
C PHE A 13 17.27 -5.51 1.47
N ASP A 14 16.36 -4.60 1.28
CA ASP A 14 15.99 -3.67 2.34
C ASP A 14 15.67 -4.49 3.62
N PRO A 15 16.23 -4.13 4.78
CA PRO A 15 16.10 -4.94 6.00
C PRO A 15 14.64 -5.16 6.43
N ARG A 16 13.76 -4.17 6.26
CA ARG A 16 12.33 -4.28 6.61
C ARG A 16 11.60 -5.15 5.63
N MET A 17 11.99 -5.08 4.34
CA MET A 17 11.47 -5.98 3.32
C MET A 17 11.87 -7.42 3.59
N LEU A 18 13.11 -7.67 3.99
CA LEU A 18 13.57 -9.01 4.37
C LEU A 18 12.83 -9.53 5.62
N GLN A 19 12.59 -8.67 6.59
CA GLN A 19 11.80 -9.03 7.78
C GLN A 19 10.37 -9.42 7.38
N LEU A 20 9.70 -8.63 6.55
CA LEU A 20 8.37 -8.95 6.02
C LEU A 20 8.35 -10.31 5.30
N LEU A 21 9.31 -10.54 4.39
CA LEU A 21 9.41 -11.80 3.65
C LEU A 21 9.65 -13.00 4.58
N THR A 22 10.42 -12.79 5.64
CA THR A 22 10.66 -13.83 6.65
C THR A 22 9.38 -14.18 7.41
N GLU A 23 8.59 -13.19 7.80
CA GLU A 23 7.30 -13.43 8.48
C GLU A 23 6.28 -14.10 7.55
N ILE A 24 6.20 -13.67 6.30
CA ILE A 24 5.36 -14.30 5.28
C ILE A 24 5.76 -15.77 5.07
N TYR A 25 7.06 -16.05 4.97
CA TYR A 25 7.55 -17.42 4.81
C TYR A 25 7.23 -18.32 6.00
N LYS A 26 7.41 -17.85 7.24
CA LYS A 26 7.06 -18.60 8.45
C LYS A 26 5.58 -18.99 8.50
N ARG A 27 4.73 -18.15 7.93
CA ARG A 27 3.27 -18.34 7.92
C ARG A 27 2.74 -18.84 6.57
N GLU A 28 3.64 -19.29 5.70
CA GLU A 28 3.33 -19.74 4.34
C GLU A 28 2.11 -20.67 4.24
N PRO A 29 1.92 -21.67 5.11
CA PRO A 29 0.77 -22.56 5.01
C PRO A 29 -0.59 -21.88 5.17
N ALA A 30 -0.65 -20.75 5.87
CA ALA A 30 -1.87 -19.97 6.08
C ALA A 30 -2.16 -18.94 4.98
N ILE A 31 -1.16 -18.61 4.15
CA ILE A 31 -1.30 -17.62 3.09
C ILE A 31 -1.87 -18.30 1.85
N ARG A 32 -3.08 -17.93 1.47
CA ARG A 32 -3.85 -18.58 0.40
C ARG A 32 -3.94 -17.74 -0.87
N ASN A 33 -3.76 -16.44 -0.76
CA ASN A 33 -3.95 -15.49 -1.85
C ASN A 33 -3.17 -14.20 -1.63
N GLU A 34 -3.20 -13.33 -2.60
CA GLU A 34 -2.55 -12.02 -2.57
C GLU A 34 -3.05 -11.12 -1.44
N GLN A 35 -4.34 -11.17 -1.13
CA GLN A 35 -4.94 -10.37 -0.08
C GLN A 35 -4.38 -10.73 1.31
N ASP A 36 -4.05 -12.00 1.53
CA ASP A 36 -3.39 -12.42 2.76
C ASP A 36 -1.99 -11.78 2.86
N VAL A 37 -1.23 -11.75 1.75
CA VAL A 37 0.07 -11.06 1.68
C VAL A 37 -0.10 -9.56 1.92
N TYR A 38 -1.12 -8.94 1.34
CA TYR A 38 -1.40 -7.51 1.52
C TYR A 38 -1.64 -7.15 2.99
N ARG A 39 -2.33 -8.00 3.73
CA ARG A 39 -2.55 -7.80 5.18
C ARG A 39 -1.24 -7.75 5.95
N TYR A 40 -0.27 -8.61 5.63
CA TYR A 40 1.07 -8.55 6.24
C TYR A 40 1.82 -7.28 5.86
N PHE A 41 1.64 -6.81 4.64
CA PHE A 41 2.25 -5.58 4.16
C PHE A 41 1.68 -4.33 4.83
N ALA A 42 0.36 -4.24 4.92
CA ALA A 42 -0.34 -3.08 5.47
C ALA A 42 -0.33 -3.00 7.02
N GLY A 43 0.08 -4.10 7.67
CA GLY A 43 -0.12 -4.30 9.10
C GLY A 43 -1.53 -4.84 9.41
N PHE A 44 -1.62 -5.69 10.42
CA PHE A 44 -2.90 -6.18 10.96
C PHE A 44 -3.44 -5.16 11.94
N GLY A 45 -4.07 -4.13 11.42
CA GLY A 45 -4.33 -2.96 12.21
C GLY A 45 -5.78 -2.70 12.55
N GLN A 46 -6.64 -3.72 12.57
CA GLN A 46 -7.98 -3.50 13.11
C GLN A 46 -7.91 -3.34 14.63
N VAL A 47 -8.44 -2.23 15.10
CA VAL A 47 -8.64 -1.93 16.52
C VAL A 47 -10.13 -1.76 16.77
N ASP A 48 -10.52 -1.91 18.02
CA ASP A 48 -11.88 -1.59 18.42
C ASP A 48 -12.09 -0.07 18.30
N ALA A 49 -13.13 0.31 17.61
CA ALA A 49 -13.52 1.69 17.41
C ALA A 49 -15.05 1.76 17.30
N ASP A 50 -15.60 2.86 17.71
CA ASP A 50 -17.05 3.08 17.68
C ASP A 50 -17.49 4.13 16.66
N LEU A 51 -18.79 4.35 16.57
CA LEU A 51 -19.35 5.33 15.65
C LEU A 51 -19.13 6.78 16.11
N GLU A 52 -18.85 7.02 17.39
CA GLU A 52 -18.54 8.35 17.90
C GLU A 52 -17.16 8.79 17.40
N ASP A 53 -16.17 7.91 17.48
CA ASP A 53 -14.83 8.11 16.89
C ASP A 53 -14.92 8.40 15.39
N LEU A 54 -15.73 7.62 14.68
CA LEU A 54 -15.95 7.80 13.26
C LEU A 54 -16.60 9.15 12.96
N LEU A 55 -17.64 9.51 13.70
CA LEU A 55 -18.36 10.77 13.53
C LEU A 55 -17.45 11.97 13.78
N GLU A 56 -16.64 11.94 14.85
CA GLU A 56 -15.68 13.00 15.16
C GLU A 56 -14.68 13.17 14.02
N LEU A 57 -14.04 12.06 13.57
CA LEU A 57 -13.11 12.09 12.47
C LEU A 57 -13.74 12.67 11.19
N MET A 58 -14.93 12.21 10.82
CA MET A 58 -15.60 12.63 9.59
C MET A 58 -16.02 14.09 9.64
N GLN A 59 -16.48 14.59 10.78
CA GLN A 59 -16.82 16.01 10.94
C GLN A 59 -15.58 16.90 10.78
N GLU A 60 -14.44 16.50 11.32
CA GLU A 60 -13.18 17.23 11.14
C GLU A 60 -12.70 17.19 9.69
N LEU A 61 -12.75 16.03 9.05
CA LEU A 61 -12.39 15.90 7.64
C LEU A 61 -13.32 16.71 6.71
N GLU A 62 -14.61 16.78 7.03
CA GLU A 62 -15.57 17.60 6.27
C GLU A 62 -15.32 19.10 6.43
N LYS A 63 -14.93 19.57 7.62
CA LYS A 63 -14.50 20.95 7.84
C LYS A 63 -13.28 21.28 6.97
N ILE A 64 -12.29 20.37 6.93
CA ILE A 64 -11.10 20.53 6.10
C ILE A 64 -11.50 20.55 4.62
N ARG A 65 -12.30 19.58 4.19
CA ARG A 65 -12.75 19.46 2.80
C ARG A 65 -13.48 20.73 2.32
N SER A 66 -14.38 21.26 3.14
CA SER A 66 -15.16 22.46 2.78
C SER A 66 -14.31 23.72 2.64
N GLN A 67 -13.19 23.81 3.36
CA GLN A 67 -12.25 24.92 3.25
C GLN A 67 -11.43 24.93 1.96
N PHE A 68 -11.21 23.73 1.36
CA PHE A 68 -10.28 23.53 0.24
C PHE A 68 -10.95 23.03 -1.03
N GLU A 69 -12.28 22.93 -1.08
CA GLU A 69 -13.00 22.59 -2.30
C GLU A 69 -13.11 23.76 -3.26
N PHE A 70 -12.56 23.60 -4.43
CA PHE A 70 -12.71 24.54 -5.54
C PHE A 70 -13.55 23.91 -6.67
N GLY A 71 -14.76 24.42 -6.86
CA GLY A 71 -15.58 24.22 -8.04
C GLY A 71 -16.47 22.98 -8.07
N SER A 72 -17.58 23.11 -8.77
CA SER A 72 -18.70 22.16 -8.86
C SER A 72 -18.43 20.89 -9.67
N ASN A 73 -17.29 20.78 -10.34
CA ASN A 73 -17.02 19.71 -11.31
C ASN A 73 -16.26 18.49 -10.75
N LEU A 74 -16.14 18.40 -9.45
CA LEU A 74 -15.37 17.36 -8.80
C LEU A 74 -16.22 16.13 -8.51
N GLN A 75 -16.03 15.13 -9.37
CA GLN A 75 -16.89 13.96 -9.48
C GLN A 75 -16.73 12.93 -8.34
N ALA A 76 -17.73 12.11 -8.22
CA ALA A 76 -17.87 10.81 -7.55
C ALA A 76 -17.14 10.56 -6.21
N ALA A 77 -15.83 10.71 -6.11
CA ALA A 77 -15.08 10.48 -4.87
C ALA A 77 -15.33 11.53 -3.78
N ARG A 78 -15.71 12.73 -4.17
CA ARG A 78 -16.06 13.83 -3.25
C ARG A 78 -17.42 13.69 -2.59
N LYS A 79 -18.32 12.98 -3.24
CA LYS A 79 -19.67 12.73 -2.70
C LYS A 79 -19.66 11.69 -1.59
N LYS A 80 -18.61 10.87 -1.52
CA LYS A 80 -18.55 9.73 -0.59
C LYS A 80 -18.52 10.20 0.87
N LEU A 81 -17.69 11.19 1.19
CA LEU A 81 -17.57 11.67 2.58
C LEU A 81 -18.87 12.32 3.12
N PRO A 82 -19.54 13.26 2.40
CA PRO A 82 -20.83 13.79 2.87
C PRO A 82 -21.92 12.73 3.01
N VAL A 83 -21.98 11.75 2.10
CA VAL A 83 -22.97 10.65 2.19
C VAL A 83 -22.66 9.79 3.41
N ALA A 84 -21.41 9.39 3.59
CA ALA A 84 -20.97 8.62 4.74
C ALA A 84 -21.24 9.36 6.07
N LEU A 85 -20.99 10.68 6.11
CA LEU A 85 -21.27 11.50 7.27
C LEU A 85 -22.76 11.52 7.60
N GLN A 86 -23.64 11.64 6.60
CA GLN A 86 -25.09 11.58 6.82
C GLN A 86 -25.54 10.22 7.36
N GLU A 87 -24.99 9.13 6.85
CA GLU A 87 -25.30 7.78 7.32
C GLU A 87 -24.85 7.58 8.77
N VAL A 88 -23.65 8.03 9.13
CA VAL A 88 -23.15 7.94 10.52
C VAL A 88 -23.96 8.82 11.47
N LEU A 89 -24.33 10.05 11.06
CA LEU A 89 -25.19 10.93 11.83
C LEU A 89 -26.56 10.28 12.07
N ALA A 90 -27.17 9.67 11.05
CA ALA A 90 -28.47 9.01 11.19
C ALA A 90 -28.42 7.87 12.20
N VAL A 91 -27.33 7.10 12.22
CA VAL A 91 -27.12 6.02 13.20
C VAL A 91 -26.92 6.56 14.61
N SER A 92 -26.05 7.56 14.79
CA SER A 92 -25.77 8.15 16.11
C SER A 92 -26.97 8.88 16.69
N GLU A 93 -27.88 9.40 15.88
CA GLU A 93 -29.15 9.98 16.31
C GLU A 93 -30.28 8.94 16.49
N ASN A 94 -29.98 7.65 16.40
CA ASN A 94 -30.93 6.54 16.49
C ASN A 94 -32.09 6.62 15.46
N ARG A 95 -31.82 7.21 14.30
CA ARG A 95 -32.81 7.38 13.22
C ARG A 95 -32.65 6.33 12.12
N ALA A 96 -31.62 5.49 12.23
CA ALA A 96 -31.23 4.60 11.16
C ALA A 96 -31.93 3.24 11.24
N SER A 97 -32.22 2.68 10.09
CA SER A 97 -32.56 1.27 9.95
C SER A 97 -31.35 0.36 10.22
N ARG A 98 -31.58 -0.93 10.43
CA ARG A 98 -30.49 -1.92 10.56
C ARG A 98 -29.53 -1.91 9.36
N GLN A 99 -30.05 -1.61 8.19
CA GLN A 99 -29.22 -1.53 6.97
C GLN A 99 -28.28 -0.33 7.02
N GLU A 100 -28.79 0.84 7.41
CA GLU A 100 -27.98 2.06 7.57
C GLU A 100 -26.91 1.89 8.65
N THR A 101 -27.23 1.21 9.76
CA THR A 101 -26.26 0.85 10.79
C THR A 101 -25.12 0.01 10.23
N ASN A 102 -25.43 -1.00 9.41
CA ASN A 102 -24.40 -1.82 8.78
C ASN A 102 -23.53 -1.03 7.79
N TYR A 103 -24.12 -0.08 7.05
CA TYR A 103 -23.37 0.82 6.17
C TYR A 103 -22.47 1.75 6.97
N ALA A 104 -22.99 2.39 8.00
CA ALA A 104 -22.20 3.28 8.86
C ALA A 104 -21.02 2.54 9.50
N ASN A 105 -21.24 1.33 10.03
CA ASN A 105 -20.19 0.47 10.57
C ASN A 105 -19.13 0.11 9.50
N GLY A 106 -19.50 0.00 8.23
CA GLY A 106 -18.56 -0.24 7.14
C GLY A 106 -17.51 0.87 7.02
N TYR A 107 -17.88 2.12 7.30
CA TYR A 107 -16.96 3.26 7.21
C TYR A 107 -15.89 3.28 8.31
N LEU A 108 -16.06 2.55 9.40
CA LEU A 108 -15.01 2.37 10.41
C LEU A 108 -13.68 1.87 9.81
N SER A 109 -13.76 1.07 8.75
CA SER A 109 -12.61 0.48 8.06
C SER A 109 -12.34 1.09 6.68
N GLU A 110 -13.02 2.15 6.29
CA GLU A 110 -12.83 2.82 5.00
C GLU A 110 -11.68 3.81 5.03
N PHE A 111 -11.24 4.25 3.84
CA PHE A 111 -10.38 5.40 3.67
C PHE A 111 -11.19 6.60 3.15
N PHE A 112 -11.04 7.74 3.79
CA PHE A 112 -11.67 9.00 3.37
C PHE A 112 -10.69 9.84 2.57
N TYR A 113 -11.06 10.14 1.32
CA TYR A 113 -10.21 10.87 0.38
C TYR A 113 -10.52 12.36 0.39
N ILE A 114 -9.47 13.17 0.45
CA ILE A 114 -9.53 14.62 0.27
C ILE A 114 -8.66 14.99 -0.93
N TYR A 115 -9.30 15.52 -1.98
CA TYR A 115 -8.64 16.00 -3.19
C TYR A 115 -8.38 17.49 -3.05
N LEU A 116 -7.13 17.88 -3.27
CA LEU A 116 -6.70 19.26 -3.22
C LEU A 116 -6.67 19.85 -4.63
N PRO A 117 -6.59 21.19 -4.80
CA PRO A 117 -6.63 21.81 -6.13
C PRO A 117 -5.60 21.26 -7.10
N LYS A 118 -4.42 20.86 -6.61
CA LYS A 118 -3.34 20.31 -7.42
C LYS A 118 -3.69 18.98 -8.08
N ALA A 119 -4.64 18.22 -7.54
CA ALA A 119 -5.12 16.96 -8.11
C ALA A 119 -5.71 17.11 -9.53
N TYR A 120 -6.01 18.32 -9.96
CA TYR A 120 -6.54 18.62 -11.30
C TYR A 120 -5.47 18.96 -12.32
N SER A 121 -4.27 19.25 -11.87
CA SER A 121 -3.19 19.75 -12.71
C SER A 121 -1.97 18.84 -12.79
N CYS A 122 -1.91 17.81 -11.96
CA CYS A 122 -0.82 16.84 -11.99
C CYS A 122 -1.31 15.42 -11.70
N GLU A 123 -0.51 14.43 -12.06
CA GLU A 123 -0.67 13.06 -11.60
C GLU A 123 0.12 12.83 -10.32
N ALA A 124 -0.38 11.97 -9.44
CA ALA A 124 0.38 11.50 -8.30
C ALA A 124 1.56 10.64 -8.78
N LYS A 125 2.78 11.05 -8.44
CA LYS A 125 4.02 10.34 -8.79
C LYS A 125 4.72 9.74 -7.59
N ALA A 126 4.40 10.20 -6.40
CA ALA A 126 4.94 9.68 -5.15
C ALA A 126 3.88 9.74 -4.05
N ARG A 127 4.18 9.09 -2.94
CA ARG A 127 3.33 9.08 -1.75
C ARG A 127 4.14 9.15 -0.46
N VAL A 128 3.49 9.66 0.56
CA VAL A 128 3.97 9.63 1.93
C VAL A 128 2.97 8.84 2.76
N ALA A 129 3.41 7.78 3.42
CA ALA A 129 2.61 7.11 4.45
C ALA A 129 2.95 7.72 5.81
N ILE A 130 1.91 8.02 6.57
CA ILE A 130 2.03 8.63 7.88
C ILE A 130 1.36 7.72 8.90
N HIS A 131 2.14 7.27 9.87
CA HIS A 131 1.64 6.57 11.04
C HIS A 131 1.42 7.59 12.16
N VAL A 132 0.20 7.61 12.67
CA VAL A 132 -0.27 8.59 13.64
C VAL A 132 -0.20 7.98 15.04
N THR A 133 0.30 8.76 16.00
CA THR A 133 0.31 8.36 17.40
C THR A 133 -1.08 8.43 18.03
N GLU A 134 -1.28 7.71 19.12
CA GLU A 134 -2.52 7.82 19.90
C GLU A 134 -2.65 9.17 20.65
N PRO A 135 -3.83 9.70 20.86
CA PRO A 135 -5.13 9.18 20.42
C PRO A 135 -5.37 9.43 18.92
N TYR A 136 -5.76 8.38 18.20
CA TYR A 136 -5.78 8.35 16.74
C TYR A 136 -6.63 9.47 16.12
N VAL A 137 -7.92 9.55 16.47
CA VAL A 137 -8.88 10.49 15.83
C VAL A 137 -8.40 11.93 15.93
N LYS A 138 -7.99 12.34 17.14
CA LYS A 138 -7.49 13.70 17.42
C LYS A 138 -6.23 14.00 16.61
N ASN A 139 -5.27 13.08 16.62
CA ASN A 139 -3.97 13.29 15.97
C ASN A 139 -4.09 13.16 14.44
N ALA A 140 -4.91 12.23 13.93
CA ALA A 140 -5.22 12.12 12.50
C ALA A 140 -5.87 13.40 11.96
N SER A 141 -6.79 14.00 12.70
CA SER A 141 -7.43 15.26 12.32
C SER A 141 -6.44 16.43 12.29
N ARG A 142 -5.49 16.49 13.26
CA ARG A 142 -4.42 17.49 13.26
C ARG A 142 -3.47 17.33 12.06
N VAL A 143 -3.05 16.09 11.77
CA VAL A 143 -2.21 15.77 10.63
C VAL A 143 -2.94 16.07 9.32
N ALA A 144 -4.21 15.69 9.19
CA ALA A 144 -5.00 15.99 8.00
C ALA A 144 -5.10 17.51 7.73
N ARG A 145 -5.27 18.31 8.78
CA ARG A 145 -5.30 19.79 8.67
C ARG A 145 -3.95 20.36 8.26
N ALA A 146 -2.85 19.81 8.79
CA ALA A 146 -1.50 20.18 8.37
C ALA A 146 -1.24 19.84 6.90
N LEU A 147 -1.69 18.67 6.43
CA LEU A 147 -1.59 18.30 5.01
C LEU A 147 -2.44 19.21 4.12
N ALA A 148 -3.63 19.59 4.55
CA ALA A 148 -4.49 20.51 3.79
C ALA A 148 -3.86 21.90 3.65
N SER A 149 -3.05 22.36 4.61
CA SER A 149 -2.30 23.61 4.47
C SER A 149 -1.24 23.58 3.35
N CYS A 150 -0.81 22.38 2.94
CA CYS A 150 0.11 22.18 1.82
C CYS A 150 -0.59 22.13 0.45
N GLN A 151 -1.82 22.64 0.32
CA GLN A 151 -2.69 22.52 -0.85
C GLN A 151 -2.07 22.99 -2.18
N ALA A 152 -1.14 23.92 -2.14
CA ALA A 152 -0.48 24.43 -3.35
C ALA A 152 0.43 23.39 -4.04
N THR A 153 0.84 22.35 -3.31
CA THR A 153 1.82 21.37 -3.75
C THR A 153 1.28 19.95 -3.70
N LEU A 154 0.50 19.63 -2.66
CA LEU A 154 -0.02 18.29 -2.45
C LEU A 154 -1.15 17.95 -3.42
N HIS A 155 -1.10 16.75 -4.02
CA HIS A 155 -2.15 16.26 -4.92
C HIS A 155 -3.45 15.96 -4.15
N SER A 156 -3.38 15.07 -3.20
CA SER A 156 -4.50 14.61 -2.38
C SER A 156 -3.98 13.85 -1.17
N PHE A 157 -4.85 13.57 -0.24
CA PHE A 157 -4.54 12.61 0.83
C PHE A 157 -5.77 11.80 1.19
N LYS A 158 -5.54 10.69 1.88
CA LYS A 158 -6.60 9.87 2.45
C LYS A 158 -6.28 9.52 3.89
N VAL A 159 -7.32 9.44 4.70
CA VAL A 159 -7.25 9.10 6.13
C VAL A 159 -8.04 7.83 6.35
N ALA A 160 -7.47 6.88 7.07
CA ALA A 160 -8.13 5.64 7.45
C ALA A 160 -9.23 5.91 8.48
N GLY A 161 -10.33 5.16 8.41
CA GLY A 161 -11.33 5.14 9.48
C GLY A 161 -10.74 4.59 10.78
N PRO A 162 -11.35 4.90 11.93
CA PRO A 162 -10.75 4.63 13.25
C PRO A 162 -10.47 3.14 13.51
N ALA A 163 -11.24 2.21 12.98
CA ALA A 163 -10.95 0.78 13.10
C ALA A 163 -9.68 0.34 12.37
N GLN A 164 -9.07 1.19 11.56
CA GLN A 164 -7.80 0.96 10.87
C GLN A 164 -6.61 1.65 11.57
N ALA A 165 -6.78 2.15 12.78
CA ALA A 165 -5.74 2.87 13.52
C ALA A 165 -4.47 2.03 13.80
N GLY A 166 -4.55 0.70 13.77
CA GLY A 166 -3.39 -0.16 13.90
C GLY A 166 -2.55 -0.34 12.61
N ARG A 167 -2.93 0.24 11.47
CA ARG A 167 -2.18 0.14 10.21
C ARG A 167 -0.90 0.99 10.26
N THR A 168 0.07 0.59 9.44
CA THR A 168 1.30 1.37 9.26
C THR A 168 1.13 2.53 8.26
N ASP A 169 0.06 2.51 7.47
CA ASP A 169 -0.29 3.49 6.44
C ASP A 169 -1.64 4.17 6.71
N GLN A 170 -1.83 4.65 7.94
CA GLN A 170 -3.08 5.25 8.42
C GLN A 170 -3.49 6.49 7.63
N ILE A 171 -2.52 7.33 7.26
CA ILE A 171 -2.73 8.47 6.37
C ILE A 171 -1.77 8.31 5.19
N ILE A 172 -2.28 8.53 3.98
CA ILE A 172 -1.45 8.55 2.77
C ILE A 172 -1.64 9.89 2.07
N ALA A 173 -0.55 10.64 1.96
CA ALA A 173 -0.48 11.83 1.14
C ALA A 173 0.11 11.49 -0.23
N TYR A 174 -0.52 11.97 -1.31
CA TYR A 174 -0.07 11.79 -2.68
C TYR A 174 0.59 13.06 -3.19
N LEU A 175 1.76 12.92 -3.79
CA LEU A 175 2.62 14.00 -4.24
C LEU A 175 2.66 14.04 -5.77
N CYS A 176 2.77 15.25 -6.33
CA CYS A 176 2.97 15.44 -7.77
C CYS A 176 4.42 15.15 -8.20
N SER A 177 5.37 15.29 -7.26
CA SER A 177 6.79 14.98 -7.47
C SER A 177 7.42 14.44 -6.17
N ALA A 178 8.58 13.83 -6.28
CA ALA A 178 9.33 13.35 -5.11
C ALA A 178 9.85 14.50 -4.24
N GLU A 179 10.15 15.64 -4.86
CA GLU A 179 10.66 16.85 -4.21
C GLU A 179 9.63 17.46 -3.25
N ASP A 180 8.35 17.20 -3.50
CA ASP A 180 7.24 17.69 -2.66
C ASP A 180 7.24 17.08 -1.24
N LEU A 181 8.05 16.04 -1.00
CA LEU A 181 8.24 15.46 0.33
C LEU A 181 8.67 16.53 1.36
N ALA A 182 9.61 17.40 0.99
CA ALA A 182 10.08 18.46 1.87
C ALA A 182 8.98 19.43 2.30
N VAL A 183 7.98 19.64 1.44
CA VAL A 183 6.81 20.48 1.76
C VAL A 183 5.92 19.80 2.80
N VAL A 184 5.73 18.48 2.70
CA VAL A 184 4.96 17.72 3.69
C VAL A 184 5.66 17.76 5.05
N GLU A 185 6.97 17.52 5.10
CA GLU A 185 7.76 17.57 6.35
C GLU A 185 7.68 18.95 6.98
N LYS A 186 7.86 19.99 6.19
CA LYS A 186 7.73 21.38 6.65
C LYS A 186 6.31 21.68 7.15
N GLY A 187 5.27 21.28 6.42
CA GLY A 187 3.89 21.49 6.82
C GLY A 187 3.52 20.83 8.14
N LEU A 188 4.02 19.62 8.39
CA LEU A 188 3.86 18.92 9.66
C LEU A 188 4.60 19.63 10.80
N THR A 189 5.76 20.19 10.53
CA THR A 189 6.56 20.94 11.53
C THR A 189 5.93 22.29 11.83
N ASP A 190 5.61 23.08 10.82
CA ASP A 190 5.04 24.43 10.96
C ASP A 190 3.66 24.39 11.65
N SER A 191 2.91 23.33 11.46
CA SER A 191 1.60 23.12 12.10
C SER A 191 1.70 22.54 13.52
N ASN A 192 2.90 22.39 14.04
CA ASN A 192 3.16 21.78 15.36
C ASN A 192 2.47 20.42 15.54
N THR A 193 2.58 19.56 14.50
CA THR A 193 2.01 18.22 14.47
C THR A 193 3.05 17.11 14.39
N ALA A 194 4.32 17.47 14.59
CA ALA A 194 5.41 16.50 14.55
C ALA A 194 5.28 15.43 15.65
N ASP A 195 4.71 15.79 16.79
CA ASP A 195 4.39 14.91 17.92
C ASP A 195 3.25 13.91 17.62
N CYS A 196 2.42 14.22 16.63
CA CYS A 196 1.33 13.35 16.19
C CYS A 196 1.80 12.23 15.26
N VAL A 197 3.06 12.25 14.82
CA VAL A 197 3.61 11.31 13.84
C VAL A 197 4.73 10.51 14.50
N GLY A 198 4.59 9.18 14.50
CA GLY A 198 5.57 8.29 15.10
C GLY A 198 5.22 6.83 14.85
N GLY A 199 6.13 5.91 15.14
CA GLY A 199 5.90 4.48 14.97
C GLY A 199 6.47 3.92 13.65
N VAL A 200 5.88 2.84 13.16
CA VAL A 200 6.41 2.01 12.07
C VAL A 200 5.83 2.45 10.72
N VAL A 201 6.67 2.51 9.70
CA VAL A 201 6.25 2.76 8.32
C VAL A 201 6.08 1.44 7.54
N PRO A 202 5.31 1.41 6.44
CA PRO A 202 5.19 0.23 5.59
C PRO A 202 6.55 -0.32 5.13
N PRO A 203 6.72 -1.65 5.10
CA PRO A 203 8.04 -2.29 4.92
C PRO A 203 8.78 -1.90 3.64
N ALA A 204 8.09 -1.66 2.54
CA ALA A 204 8.72 -1.32 1.26
C ALA A 204 8.91 0.19 1.05
N MET A 205 8.61 1.03 2.03
CA MET A 205 8.81 2.47 1.96
C MET A 205 10.16 2.88 2.56
N LYS A 206 10.77 3.92 1.98
CA LYS A 206 11.91 4.59 2.62
C LYS A 206 11.42 5.28 3.88
N GLU A 207 11.96 4.92 5.03
CA GLU A 207 11.71 5.65 6.25
C GLU A 207 12.45 6.99 6.23
N VAL A 208 11.70 8.06 6.29
CA VAL A 208 12.23 9.44 6.36
C VAL A 208 12.54 9.80 7.81
N ARG A 209 11.60 9.48 8.69
CA ARG A 209 11.71 9.51 10.15
C ARG A 209 10.67 8.58 10.76
N PRO A 210 10.72 8.27 12.06
CA PRO A 210 9.71 7.41 12.69
C PRO A 210 8.28 7.84 12.33
N GLY A 211 7.48 6.91 11.81
CA GLY A 211 6.11 7.14 11.40
C GLY A 211 5.93 7.86 10.05
N LEU A 212 7.00 8.25 9.36
CA LEU A 212 6.92 8.91 8.06
C LEU A 212 7.68 8.12 7.00
N GLY A 213 6.96 7.48 6.09
CA GLY A 213 7.50 6.69 5.00
C GLY A 213 7.26 7.34 3.64
N PHE A 214 8.25 7.28 2.75
CA PHE A 214 8.18 7.79 1.39
C PHE A 214 8.30 6.66 0.37
N ALA A 215 7.54 6.75 -0.73
CA ALA A 215 7.73 5.90 -1.90
C ALA A 215 7.25 6.61 -3.17
N GLU A 216 7.84 6.23 -4.29
CA GLU A 216 7.29 6.57 -5.60
C GLU A 216 6.02 5.75 -5.89
N GLU A 217 5.14 6.27 -6.73
CA GLU A 217 3.98 5.51 -7.21
C GLU A 217 4.44 4.45 -8.20
N PRO A 218 3.87 3.23 -8.14
CA PRO A 218 4.14 2.23 -9.14
C PRO A 218 3.84 2.79 -10.53
N PRO A 219 4.73 2.58 -11.51
CA PRO A 219 4.50 3.07 -12.85
C PRO A 219 3.21 2.46 -13.39
N ASN A 220 2.49 3.22 -14.23
CA ASN A 220 1.39 2.72 -15.05
C ASN A 220 1.94 1.74 -16.09
N VAL A 221 2.42 0.61 -15.64
CA VAL A 221 2.67 -0.49 -16.54
C VAL A 221 1.31 -1.11 -16.78
N PRO A 222 0.86 -1.32 -18.04
CA PRO A 222 -0.19 -2.27 -18.32
C PRO A 222 0.33 -3.60 -17.77
N THR A 223 -0.06 -3.89 -16.56
CA THR A 223 0.36 -5.10 -15.91
C THR A 223 -0.51 -6.16 -16.51
N SER A 224 0.02 -6.85 -17.52
CA SER A 224 -0.55 -8.15 -17.79
C SER A 224 -0.26 -8.98 -16.54
N TYR A 225 -1.21 -9.08 -15.65
CA TYR A 225 -1.18 -9.99 -14.51
C TYR A 225 -0.81 -11.41 -14.95
N VAL A 226 -1.09 -11.71 -16.21
CA VAL A 226 -0.87 -12.97 -16.91
C VAL A 226 0.59 -13.44 -16.90
N THR A 227 1.56 -12.54 -16.86
CA THR A 227 2.97 -12.93 -17.01
C THR A 227 3.71 -13.04 -15.67
N VAL A 228 3.05 -12.75 -14.56
CA VAL A 228 3.68 -12.76 -13.26
C VAL A 228 3.30 -14.03 -12.52
N GLY A 229 4.29 -14.86 -12.29
CA GLY A 229 4.15 -16.04 -11.47
C GLY A 229 3.63 -17.30 -12.17
N GLY A 230 3.63 -17.36 -13.51
CA GLY A 230 3.15 -18.55 -14.22
C GLY A 230 1.66 -18.85 -14.05
N VAL A 231 0.93 -17.95 -13.38
CA VAL A 231 -0.52 -18.05 -13.28
C VAL A 231 -1.10 -17.86 -14.66
N THR A 232 -1.84 -18.88 -15.16
CA THR A 232 -2.47 -18.79 -16.47
C THR A 232 -3.59 -17.75 -16.48
N SER A 233 -3.86 -17.17 -17.64
CA SER A 233 -4.97 -16.22 -17.81
C SER A 233 -6.31 -16.75 -17.26
N LYS A 234 -6.54 -18.07 -17.31
CA LYS A 234 -7.74 -18.72 -16.73
C LYS A 234 -7.78 -18.61 -15.20
N ASN A 235 -6.66 -18.73 -14.52
CA ASN A 235 -6.60 -18.65 -13.07
C ASN A 235 -6.73 -17.19 -12.60
N LEU A 236 -6.13 -16.26 -13.31
CA LEU A 236 -6.31 -14.84 -13.09
C LEU A 236 -7.75 -14.39 -13.35
N HIS A 237 -8.38 -14.90 -14.38
CA HIS A 237 -9.78 -14.58 -14.68
C HIS A 237 -10.72 -15.06 -13.57
N LYS A 238 -10.48 -16.23 -12.97
CA LYS A 238 -11.25 -16.73 -11.82
C LYS A 238 -10.97 -15.93 -10.54
N TYR A 239 -9.73 -15.52 -10.36
CA TYR A 239 -9.30 -14.73 -9.19
C TYR A 239 -9.90 -13.33 -9.22
N ASP A 240 -9.99 -12.73 -10.39
CA ASP A 240 -10.23 -11.30 -10.55
C ASP A 240 -11.70 -10.93 -10.75
N GLN A 241 -12.56 -11.88 -11.06
CA GLN A 241 -13.98 -11.61 -11.29
C GLN A 241 -14.72 -11.03 -10.07
N LYS A 242 -14.21 -11.21 -8.85
CA LYS A 242 -14.86 -10.74 -7.62
C LYS A 242 -14.26 -9.45 -7.05
N THR A 243 -12.99 -9.19 -7.29
CA THR A 243 -12.27 -8.11 -6.61
C THR A 243 -11.64 -7.08 -7.55
N HIS A 244 -11.19 -7.49 -8.73
CA HIS A 244 -10.53 -6.63 -9.71
C HIS A 244 -10.94 -7.05 -11.11
N PRO A 245 -12.05 -6.53 -11.66
CA PRO A 245 -12.51 -6.90 -12.99
C PRO A 245 -11.43 -6.56 -14.04
N LEU A 246 -10.85 -7.59 -14.64
CA LEU A 246 -9.91 -7.46 -15.75
C LEU A 246 -10.65 -7.31 -17.07
N VAL A 247 -10.14 -6.46 -17.92
CA VAL A 247 -10.57 -6.36 -19.31
C VAL A 247 -9.51 -7.03 -20.18
N LYS A 248 -9.95 -7.89 -21.09
CA LYS A 248 -9.07 -8.47 -22.10
C LYS A 248 -8.60 -7.36 -23.04
N THR A 249 -7.29 -7.22 -23.18
CA THR A 249 -6.65 -6.30 -24.14
C THR A 249 -5.77 -7.10 -25.08
N ASP A 250 -5.31 -6.50 -26.17
CA ASP A 250 -4.38 -7.15 -27.12
C ASP A 250 -3.05 -7.52 -26.48
N ALA A 251 -2.69 -6.87 -25.35
CA ALA A 251 -1.51 -7.17 -24.55
C ALA A 251 -1.77 -8.16 -23.39
N GLY A 252 -2.99 -8.71 -23.29
CA GLY A 252 -3.41 -9.58 -22.19
C GLY A 252 -4.59 -9.02 -21.40
N PHE A 253 -4.58 -9.20 -20.09
CA PHE A 253 -5.62 -8.65 -19.22
C PHE A 253 -5.09 -7.41 -18.47
N ALA A 254 -5.88 -6.35 -18.45
CA ALA A 254 -5.59 -5.12 -17.72
C ALA A 254 -6.72 -4.82 -16.72
N PRO A 255 -6.44 -4.10 -15.64
CA PRO A 255 -7.49 -3.61 -14.76
C PRO A 255 -8.52 -2.79 -15.55
N LYS A 256 -9.80 -3.03 -15.24
CA LYS A 256 -10.88 -2.22 -15.82
C LYS A 256 -10.65 -0.75 -15.46
N ASN A 257 -10.72 0.14 -16.45
CA ASN A 257 -10.52 1.59 -16.31
C ASN A 257 -9.07 2.06 -16.09
N ASN A 258 -8.06 1.31 -16.51
CA ASN A 258 -6.65 1.67 -16.30
C ASN A 258 -6.33 2.04 -14.82
N GLN A 259 -7.01 1.41 -13.88
CA GLN A 259 -6.74 1.65 -12.47
C GLN A 259 -5.32 1.23 -12.16
N ARG A 260 -4.55 2.15 -11.60
CA ARG A 260 -3.22 1.86 -11.09
C ARG A 260 -3.36 0.94 -9.88
N MET A 261 -2.52 -0.07 -9.79
CA MET A 261 -2.34 -0.78 -8.53
C MET A 261 -1.86 0.21 -7.47
N SER A 262 -2.44 0.15 -6.29
CA SER A 262 -1.87 0.87 -5.16
C SER A 262 -0.47 0.33 -4.84
N PHE A 263 0.36 1.13 -4.17
CA PHE A 263 1.70 0.73 -3.77
C PHE A 263 1.70 -0.61 -3.00
N GLY A 264 0.82 -0.75 -2.00
CA GLY A 264 0.72 -1.98 -1.22
C GLY A 264 0.25 -3.19 -2.04
N GLU A 265 -0.72 -3.01 -2.94
CA GLU A 265 -1.16 -4.07 -3.87
C GLU A 265 -0.05 -4.49 -4.81
N PHE A 266 0.73 -3.54 -5.34
CA PHE A 266 1.88 -3.86 -6.18
C PHE A 266 2.86 -4.78 -5.46
N HIS A 267 3.25 -4.46 -4.23
CA HIS A 267 4.18 -5.28 -3.46
C HIS A 267 3.58 -6.63 -3.07
N ALA A 268 2.35 -6.66 -2.60
CA ALA A 268 1.65 -7.89 -2.27
C ALA A 268 1.58 -8.84 -3.48
N HIS A 269 1.25 -8.30 -4.64
CA HIS A 269 1.20 -9.07 -5.87
C HIS A 269 2.57 -9.63 -6.28
N ARG A 270 3.68 -8.87 -6.13
CA ARG A 270 5.03 -9.37 -6.43
C ARG A 270 5.44 -10.49 -5.49
N ILE A 271 5.20 -10.31 -4.19
CA ILE A 271 5.50 -11.33 -3.19
C ILE A 271 4.69 -12.59 -3.44
N TRP A 272 3.39 -12.45 -3.67
CA TRP A 272 2.51 -13.57 -3.99
C TRP A 272 2.94 -14.32 -5.25
N ALA A 273 3.29 -13.60 -6.31
CA ALA A 273 3.79 -14.20 -7.54
C ALA A 273 5.06 -15.02 -7.32
N GLY A 274 6.00 -14.51 -6.53
CA GLY A 274 7.20 -15.25 -6.13
C GLY A 274 6.89 -16.49 -5.30
N MET A 275 5.94 -16.37 -4.36
CA MET A 275 5.49 -17.48 -3.52
C MET A 275 4.84 -18.60 -4.33
N VAL A 276 3.99 -18.29 -5.31
CA VAL A 276 3.37 -19.29 -6.18
C VAL A 276 4.44 -20.05 -6.95
N GLN A 277 5.41 -19.34 -7.57
CA GLN A 277 6.51 -20.00 -8.31
C GLN A 277 7.37 -20.88 -7.40
N TRP A 278 7.64 -20.40 -6.20
CA TRP A 278 8.40 -21.18 -5.22
C TRP A 278 7.63 -22.44 -4.78
N ARG A 279 6.34 -22.35 -4.51
CA ARG A 279 5.50 -23.50 -4.15
C ARG A 279 5.52 -24.57 -5.23
N ASP A 280 5.40 -24.17 -6.49
CA ASP A 280 5.35 -25.09 -7.61
C ASP A 280 6.68 -25.84 -7.79
N LYS A 281 7.81 -25.14 -7.58
CA LYS A 281 9.13 -25.69 -7.87
C LYS A 281 9.79 -26.41 -6.69
N TYR A 282 9.59 -25.93 -5.46
CA TYR A 282 10.41 -26.31 -4.31
C TYR A 282 9.66 -26.91 -3.13
N ARG A 283 8.39 -27.21 -3.29
CA ARG A 283 7.52 -27.73 -2.23
C ARG A 283 8.04 -29.02 -1.59
N GLY A 284 8.76 -29.86 -2.36
CA GLY A 284 9.33 -31.14 -1.90
C GLY A 284 10.70 -31.05 -1.20
N THR A 285 11.30 -29.86 -1.13
CA THR A 285 12.62 -29.70 -0.52
C THR A 285 12.53 -29.75 1.01
N SER A 286 13.19 -30.71 1.65
CA SER A 286 13.12 -30.93 3.09
C SER A 286 13.94 -29.93 3.92
N ASN A 287 15.03 -29.40 3.39
CA ASN A 287 15.89 -28.45 4.09
C ASN A 287 15.26 -27.06 4.14
N GLN A 288 14.90 -26.59 5.33
CA GLN A 288 14.22 -25.31 5.52
C GLN A 288 15.03 -24.08 5.08
N THR A 289 16.37 -24.09 5.30
CA THR A 289 17.24 -23.00 4.88
C THR A 289 17.29 -22.89 3.37
N ILE A 290 17.42 -24.03 2.69
CA ILE A 290 17.41 -24.09 1.23
C ILE A 290 16.05 -23.62 0.70
N ARG A 291 14.95 -24.07 1.31
CA ARG A 291 13.59 -23.65 0.96
C ARG A 291 13.40 -22.14 1.08
N PHE A 292 13.86 -21.53 2.18
CA PHE A 292 13.75 -20.09 2.39
C PHE A 292 14.56 -19.30 1.37
N ASN A 293 15.78 -19.71 1.06
CA ASN A 293 16.62 -19.06 0.06
C ASN A 293 15.98 -19.11 -1.35
N TRP A 294 15.36 -20.25 -1.70
CA TRP A 294 14.61 -20.35 -2.96
C TRP A 294 13.35 -19.50 -2.98
N PHE A 295 12.65 -19.36 -1.84
CA PHE A 295 11.54 -18.42 -1.72
C PHE A 295 12.01 -16.99 -1.99
N LEU A 296 13.09 -16.54 -1.34
CA LEU A 296 13.66 -15.21 -1.57
C LEU A 296 14.07 -15.02 -3.04
N TYR A 297 14.63 -16.04 -3.67
CA TYR A 297 15.02 -16.00 -5.08
C TYR A 297 13.81 -15.80 -6.01
N GLU A 298 12.74 -16.54 -5.83
CA GLU A 298 11.55 -16.38 -6.68
C GLU A 298 10.87 -15.03 -6.47
N VAL A 299 10.83 -14.53 -5.23
CA VAL A 299 10.36 -13.15 -4.95
C VAL A 299 11.26 -12.13 -5.65
N TYR A 300 12.58 -12.25 -5.51
CA TYR A 300 13.53 -11.37 -6.19
C TYR A 300 13.29 -11.36 -7.72
N LEU A 301 13.10 -12.51 -8.34
CA LEU A 301 12.79 -12.59 -9.78
C LEU A 301 11.44 -11.94 -10.14
N ALA A 302 10.45 -12.07 -9.27
CA ALA A 302 9.14 -11.44 -9.49
C ALA A 302 9.24 -9.91 -9.52
N TYR A 303 10.09 -9.33 -8.68
CA TYR A 303 10.41 -7.90 -8.70
C TYR A 303 11.27 -7.52 -9.90
N GLY A 304 12.29 -8.30 -10.21
CA GLY A 304 13.18 -8.09 -11.35
C GLY A 304 12.44 -8.00 -12.69
N ARG A 305 11.39 -8.79 -12.87
CA ARG A 305 10.50 -8.71 -14.05
C ARG A 305 9.82 -7.33 -14.20
N LYS A 306 9.73 -6.56 -13.14
CA LYS A 306 9.17 -5.20 -13.12
C LYS A 306 10.23 -4.13 -12.92
N LYS A 307 11.52 -4.52 -13.01
CA LYS A 307 12.65 -3.61 -12.88
C LYS A 307 12.70 -2.87 -11.53
N VAL A 308 12.17 -3.46 -10.48
CA VAL A 308 12.18 -2.91 -9.11
C VAL A 308 13.29 -3.61 -8.32
N ASP A 309 14.17 -2.82 -7.74
CA ASP A 309 15.25 -3.31 -6.90
C ASP A 309 14.76 -3.50 -5.46
N LEU A 310 14.98 -4.68 -4.90
CA LEU A 310 14.60 -4.96 -3.51
C LEU A 310 15.52 -4.33 -2.47
N LYS A 311 16.63 -3.70 -2.87
CA LYS A 311 17.44 -2.82 -2.01
C LYS A 311 16.74 -1.47 -1.79
N THR A 312 16.00 -1.02 -2.79
CA THR A 312 15.29 0.26 -2.80
C THR A 312 13.86 0.07 -3.31
N PRO A 313 13.04 -0.74 -2.60
CA PRO A 313 11.72 -1.13 -3.08
C PRO A 313 10.72 0.04 -3.17
N TYR A 314 11.06 1.18 -2.60
CA TYR A 314 10.31 2.43 -2.63
C TYR A 314 10.55 3.27 -3.90
N ALA A 315 11.53 2.91 -4.73
CA ALA A 315 11.85 3.59 -5.99
C ALA A 315 11.52 2.70 -7.18
N PHE A 316 11.04 3.32 -8.25
CA PHE A 316 10.72 2.65 -9.50
C PHE A 316 11.57 3.18 -10.67
N PRO A 317 12.91 3.15 -10.57
CA PRO A 317 13.76 3.64 -11.65
C PRO A 317 13.55 2.77 -12.90
N ALA A 318 13.66 3.39 -14.05
CA ALA A 318 13.73 2.68 -15.32
C ALA A 318 15.07 1.92 -15.38
N ARG A 319 15.09 0.68 -14.95
CA ARG A 319 16.27 -0.17 -15.04
C ARG A 319 16.24 -0.95 -16.34
N GLU A 320 17.19 -0.67 -17.23
CA GLU A 320 17.41 -1.40 -18.46
C GLU A 320 18.21 -2.68 -18.19
N SER A 321 17.58 -3.72 -17.67
CA SER A 321 18.23 -5.01 -17.46
C SER A 321 17.29 -6.15 -17.81
N THR A 322 17.85 -7.22 -18.32
CA THR A 322 17.11 -8.44 -18.67
C THR A 322 16.87 -9.30 -17.43
N LEU A 323 15.90 -10.23 -17.49
CA LEU A 323 15.72 -11.23 -16.45
C LEU A 323 16.99 -12.10 -16.26
N ALA A 324 17.78 -12.29 -17.32
CA ALA A 324 19.04 -12.99 -17.25
C ALA A 324 20.08 -12.23 -16.40
N ASP A 325 20.12 -10.89 -16.54
CA ASP A 325 21.02 -10.04 -15.75
C ASP A 325 20.63 -10.08 -14.26
N TRP A 326 19.34 -10.04 -13.95
CA TRP A 326 18.84 -10.19 -12.59
C TRP A 326 19.19 -11.54 -11.97
N ARG A 327 19.11 -12.62 -12.75
CA ARG A 327 19.53 -13.95 -12.30
C ARG A 327 21.02 -14.01 -12.04
N LYS A 328 21.82 -13.46 -12.96
CA LYS A 328 23.28 -13.40 -12.83
C LYS A 328 23.70 -12.60 -11.59
N GLU A 329 23.09 -11.44 -11.36
CA GLU A 329 23.34 -10.61 -10.19
C GLU A 329 23.00 -11.34 -8.89
N TYR A 330 21.87 -12.03 -8.85
CA TYR A 330 21.48 -12.83 -7.69
C TYR A 330 22.53 -13.89 -7.37
N PHE A 331 23.02 -14.60 -8.38
CA PHE A 331 24.01 -15.67 -8.19
C PHE A 331 25.45 -15.17 -8.05
N MET A 332 25.78 -13.99 -8.56
CA MET A 332 27.14 -13.42 -8.37
C MET A 332 27.38 -13.02 -6.91
N ASN A 333 26.36 -12.53 -6.24
CA ASN A 333 26.42 -12.22 -4.81
C ASN A 333 26.54 -13.48 -3.92
N TRP A 334 26.55 -14.67 -4.52
CA TRP A 334 26.77 -15.94 -3.82
C TRP A 334 28.25 -16.35 -3.72
N LYS A 335 29.12 -15.71 -4.47
CA LYS A 335 30.53 -16.05 -4.55
C LYS A 335 31.47 -15.14 -3.74
N ALA A 336 30.89 -14.16 -3.08
CA ALA A 336 31.59 -13.29 -2.12
C ALA A 336 31.21 -13.67 -0.67
#